data_aed44710c02db5c442d15bece6dd7c0b
#
_entry.id   aed44710c02db5c442d15bece6dd7c0b
#
_cell.length_a   1.000
_cell.length_b   1.000
_cell.length_c   1.000
_cell.angle_alpha   90.00
_cell.angle_beta   90.00
_cell.angle_gamma   90.00
#
_symmetry.space_group_name_H-M   'P 1'
#
loop_
_entity.id
_entity.type
_entity.pdbx_description
1 polymer ?
#
loop_
_entity_poly.entity_id
_entity_poly.type
_entity_poly.pdbx_seq_one_letter_code
_entity_poly.pdbx_strand_id
1 'polypeptide(L)'
;ASLQAFALYEYIRQQGAEVEIIDLHRPNAHADYEQSKKYLPYRLQKKSSVNQLIITVKKLLYTIAYGKKKAFTMGYYDDALTKFEVFNSVIRMSKPYKSVDAIYADPPVYDVYITGSDQLWNPTQRFCLEPFFLTFVPNNAVKISYASSIGISSLTNIEKNDFKKWLSSYNAISVREKQAQKMLNELLMGKNVFQVSDPTFLLDRDFWKNLAIVPDNREPYILFFPLMHDVYFLEFAIRVAHESGKKLLVVDQKKHMEGSYVLIKDAGPREWLGLIANADLVLTDSFHGTVFSILLSSHNFYSYIAPTNKRGARITCLLYTSPSPRDVEES
;
A
#
# COMPACT_ATOMS: atom_id res chain seq x y z
N ALA A 1 2.90 -2.85 -1.23
CA ALA A 1 3.66 -1.62 -0.98
C ALA A 1 4.98 -1.61 -1.76
N SER A 2 5.84 -2.66 -1.68
CA SER A 2 7.16 -2.69 -2.34
C SER A 2 7.08 -2.45 -3.85
N LEU A 3 6.20 -3.17 -4.56
CA LEU A 3 6.08 -3.07 -6.03
C LEU A 3 5.66 -1.67 -6.50
N GLN A 4 4.75 -0.99 -5.81
CA GLN A 4 4.33 0.36 -6.19
C GLN A 4 5.43 1.41 -5.90
N ALA A 5 6.18 1.27 -4.81
CA ALA A 5 7.32 2.13 -4.52
C ALA A 5 8.44 1.92 -5.53
N PHE A 6 8.73 0.65 -5.85
CA PHE A 6 9.67 0.26 -6.89
C PHE A 6 9.26 0.82 -8.28
N ALA A 7 7.98 0.77 -8.64
CA ALA A 7 7.50 1.27 -9.92
C ALA A 7 7.77 2.77 -10.09
N LEU A 8 7.48 3.58 -9.07
CA LEU A 8 7.77 5.01 -9.12
C LEU A 8 9.27 5.28 -9.18
N TYR A 9 10.05 4.59 -8.33
CA TYR A 9 11.51 4.68 -8.31
C TYR A 9 12.10 4.35 -9.69
N GLU A 10 11.73 3.21 -10.26
CA GLU A 10 12.27 2.73 -11.53
C GLU A 10 11.86 3.62 -12.70
N TYR A 11 10.61 4.08 -12.74
CA TYR A 11 10.15 4.99 -13.78
C TYR A 11 10.94 6.29 -13.76
N ILE A 12 11.14 6.91 -12.61
CA ILE A 12 11.91 8.16 -12.50
C ILE A 12 13.38 7.93 -12.88
N ARG A 13 13.96 6.79 -12.48
CA ARG A 13 15.31 6.39 -12.87
C ARG A 13 15.46 6.25 -14.40
N GLN A 14 14.45 5.66 -15.05
CA GLN A 14 14.42 5.53 -16.53
C GLN A 14 14.33 6.89 -17.24
N GLN A 15 13.84 7.93 -16.58
CA GLN A 15 13.86 9.30 -17.09
C GLN A 15 15.23 9.99 -16.93
N GLY A 16 16.25 9.29 -16.43
CA GLY A 16 17.62 9.80 -16.27
C GLY A 16 17.89 10.55 -14.97
N ALA A 17 16.98 10.53 -14.00
CA ALA A 17 17.20 11.13 -12.69
C ALA A 17 17.90 10.17 -11.72
N GLU A 18 18.74 10.72 -10.84
CA GLU A 18 19.20 10.00 -9.67
C GLU A 18 18.07 9.97 -8.63
N VAL A 19 17.72 8.78 -8.16
CA VAL A 19 16.58 8.56 -7.26
C VAL A 19 17.01 7.75 -6.06
N GLU A 20 16.52 8.14 -4.90
CA GLU A 20 16.55 7.26 -3.73
C GLU A 20 15.25 7.38 -2.93
N ILE A 21 14.92 6.34 -2.18
CA ILE A 21 13.78 6.35 -1.26
C ILE A 21 14.28 6.72 0.12
N ILE A 22 13.65 7.70 0.76
CA ILE A 22 13.97 8.11 2.13
C ILE A 22 13.58 6.98 3.09
N ASP A 23 14.57 6.42 3.79
CA ASP A 23 14.40 5.34 4.75
C ASP A 23 13.93 5.89 6.11
N LEU A 24 12.67 6.24 6.20
CA LEU A 24 12.05 6.66 7.45
C LEU A 24 11.44 5.47 8.18
N HIS A 25 12.06 5.07 9.28
CA HIS A 25 11.52 4.04 10.17
C HIS A 25 10.17 4.47 10.76
N ARG A 26 9.26 3.53 10.92
CA ARG A 26 7.90 3.78 11.39
C ARG A 26 7.61 3.04 12.68
N PRO A 27 6.83 3.65 13.59
CA PRO A 27 6.38 2.97 14.80
C PRO A 27 5.72 1.62 14.47
N ASN A 28 6.07 0.58 15.21
CA ASN A 28 5.55 -0.79 15.06
C ASN A 28 5.83 -1.51 13.71
N ALA A 29 6.63 -0.91 12.83
CA ALA A 29 7.07 -1.54 11.60
C ALA A 29 8.56 -1.90 11.63
N HIS A 30 9.34 -1.14 12.39
CA HIS A 30 10.78 -1.33 12.56
C HIS A 30 11.08 -1.54 14.03
N ALA A 31 11.83 -2.59 14.35
CA ALA A 31 12.15 -2.95 15.74
C ALA A 31 13.06 -1.92 16.42
N ASP A 32 13.88 -1.24 15.61
CA ASP A 32 14.85 -0.22 16.01
C ASP A 32 14.29 1.21 15.90
N TYR A 33 12.97 1.38 15.72
CA TYR A 33 12.35 2.70 15.76
C TYR A 33 12.53 3.33 17.13
N GLU A 34 13.21 4.46 17.16
CA GLU A 34 13.41 5.24 18.37
C GLU A 34 12.13 5.97 18.73
N GLN A 35 11.48 5.57 19.83
CA GLN A 35 10.29 6.24 20.31
C GLN A 35 10.66 7.61 20.89
N SER A 36 10.49 8.65 20.09
CA SER A 36 10.33 9.97 20.65
C SER A 36 8.97 10.05 21.35
N LYS A 37 8.94 10.54 22.59
CA LYS A 37 7.68 10.76 23.36
C LYS A 37 6.72 11.71 22.66
N LYS A 38 7.15 12.41 21.60
CA LYS A 38 6.42 13.42 20.84
C LYS A 38 5.55 12.87 19.72
N TYR A 39 5.88 11.74 19.13
CA TYR A 39 5.24 11.29 17.90
C TYR A 39 4.34 10.07 18.12
N LEU A 40 3.09 10.36 18.46
CA LEU A 40 1.98 9.43 18.32
C LEU A 40 1.47 9.48 16.87
N PRO A 41 0.89 8.38 16.34
CA PRO A 41 0.15 8.43 15.09
C PRO A 41 -0.84 9.60 15.08
N TYR A 42 -0.95 10.29 13.95
CA TYR A 42 -1.63 11.56 13.79
C TYR A 42 -2.97 11.70 14.57
N ARG A 43 -3.89 10.76 14.39
CA ARG A 43 -5.17 10.80 15.13
C ARG A 43 -5.05 10.59 16.64
N LEU A 44 -3.99 9.95 17.12
CA LEU A 44 -3.76 9.78 18.56
C LEU A 44 -3.20 11.06 19.20
N GLN A 45 -2.39 11.82 18.45
CA GLN A 45 -1.89 13.11 18.90
C GLN A 45 -3.03 14.13 19.11
N LYS A 46 -4.06 14.05 18.26
CA LYS A 46 -5.19 15.00 18.29
C LYS A 46 -6.31 14.62 19.27
N LYS A 47 -6.19 13.49 19.98
CA LYS A 47 -7.14 13.14 21.04
C LYS A 47 -6.82 13.88 22.31
N SER A 48 -7.86 14.38 23.02
CA SER A 48 -7.68 15.01 24.34
C SER A 48 -6.93 14.09 25.30
N SER A 49 -6.21 14.67 26.24
CA SER A 49 -5.44 13.93 27.28
C SER A 49 -6.31 12.89 28.01
N VAL A 50 -7.58 13.21 28.26
CA VAL A 50 -8.55 12.28 28.86
C VAL A 50 -8.79 11.05 27.96
N ASN A 51 -8.97 11.24 26.66
CA ASN A 51 -9.14 10.14 25.71
C ASN A 51 -7.88 9.30 25.56
N GLN A 52 -6.69 9.91 25.65
CA GLN A 52 -5.41 9.18 25.66
C GLN A 52 -5.29 8.31 26.90
N LEU A 53 -5.68 8.84 28.08
CA LEU A 53 -5.70 8.10 29.33
C LEU A 53 -6.66 6.91 29.25
N ILE A 54 -7.89 7.10 28.77
CA ILE A 54 -8.89 6.02 28.60
C ILE A 54 -8.36 4.91 27.67
N ILE A 55 -7.68 5.27 26.58
CA ILE A 55 -7.07 4.28 25.66
C ILE A 55 -5.96 3.51 26.36
N THR A 56 -5.15 4.19 27.15
CA THR A 56 -4.04 3.57 27.88
C THR A 56 -4.57 2.62 28.96
N VAL A 57 -5.59 3.03 29.70
CA VAL A 57 -6.25 2.19 30.70
C VAL A 57 -6.93 0.98 30.04
N LYS A 58 -7.66 1.16 28.93
CA LYS A 58 -8.25 0.03 28.19
C LYS A 58 -7.19 -0.94 27.67
N LYS A 59 -6.04 -0.45 27.17
CA LYS A 59 -4.93 -1.34 26.77
C LYS A 59 -4.37 -2.11 27.96
N LEU A 60 -4.19 -1.45 29.11
CA LEU A 60 -3.70 -2.08 30.32
C LEU A 60 -4.66 -3.16 30.80
N LEU A 61 -5.96 -2.85 30.89
CA LEU A 61 -7.00 -3.80 31.27
C LEU A 61 -7.08 -4.97 30.29
N TYR A 62 -6.97 -4.73 28.99
CA TYR A 62 -6.93 -5.78 27.98
C TYR A 62 -5.69 -6.68 28.15
N THR A 63 -4.53 -6.09 28.45
CA THR A 63 -3.28 -6.82 28.69
C THR A 63 -3.36 -7.67 29.96
N ILE A 64 -4.03 -7.17 31.00
CA ILE A 64 -4.26 -7.89 32.27
C ILE A 64 -5.26 -9.04 32.04
N ALA A 65 -6.39 -8.78 31.36
CA ALA A 65 -7.47 -9.75 31.16
C ALA A 65 -7.11 -10.91 30.22
N TYR A 66 -6.30 -10.63 29.18
CA TYR A 66 -5.99 -11.60 28.11
C TYR A 66 -4.53 -12.06 28.09
N GLY A 67 -3.75 -11.68 29.10
CA GLY A 67 -2.31 -11.93 29.15
C GLY A 67 -1.54 -11.19 28.08
N LYS A 68 -0.21 -11.20 28.14
CA LYS A 68 0.62 -10.85 27.01
C LYS A 68 0.40 -11.89 25.89
N LYS A 69 -0.68 -11.77 25.12
CA LYS A 69 -0.60 -12.32 23.77
C LYS A 69 0.67 -11.67 23.19
N LYS A 70 1.72 -12.50 23.00
CA LYS A 70 2.91 -12.10 22.25
C LYS A 70 2.39 -11.15 21.18
N ALA A 71 2.92 -9.92 21.14
CA ALA A 71 2.67 -9.04 20.03
C ALA A 71 2.89 -9.93 18.82
N PHE A 72 1.83 -10.20 18.08
CA PHE A 72 1.90 -11.06 16.93
C PHE A 72 2.72 -10.22 15.94
N THR A 73 4.02 -10.36 16.04
CA THR A 73 4.92 -10.00 14.97
C THR A 73 4.28 -10.69 13.78
N MET A 74 3.85 -9.93 12.80
CA MET A 74 3.37 -10.48 11.54
C MET A 74 4.52 -11.34 11.03
N GLY A 75 4.49 -12.64 11.40
CA GLY A 75 5.50 -13.58 11.00
C GLY A 75 5.32 -13.83 9.52
N TYR A 76 6.03 -13.04 8.72
CA TYR A 76 6.39 -13.51 7.41
C TYR A 76 7.25 -14.74 7.65
N TYR A 77 7.08 -15.77 6.82
CA TYR A 77 8.00 -16.87 6.81
C TYR A 77 9.38 -16.36 6.43
N ASP A 78 10.44 -16.85 7.05
CA ASP A 78 11.80 -16.34 6.85
C ASP A 78 12.20 -16.32 5.38
N ASP A 79 11.80 -17.33 4.60
CA ASP A 79 12.05 -17.40 3.15
C ASP A 79 11.36 -16.26 2.38
N ALA A 80 10.12 -15.90 2.75
CA ALA A 80 9.43 -14.76 2.14
C ALA A 80 10.11 -13.44 2.49
N LEU A 81 10.55 -13.28 3.73
CA LEU A 81 11.30 -12.08 4.17
C LEU A 81 12.58 -11.90 3.37
N THR A 82 13.37 -12.95 3.22
CA THR A 82 14.60 -12.97 2.42
C THR A 82 14.33 -12.54 0.97
N LYS A 83 13.27 -13.07 0.34
CA LYS A 83 12.86 -12.67 -1.03
C LYS A 83 12.44 -11.20 -1.13
N PHE A 84 11.77 -10.66 -0.09
CA PHE A 84 11.45 -9.23 -0.01
C PHE A 84 12.71 -8.38 0.17
N GLU A 85 13.66 -8.80 0.98
CA GLU A 85 14.94 -8.11 1.18
C GLU A 85 15.74 -8.07 -0.12
N VAL A 86 15.87 -9.21 -0.81
CA VAL A 86 16.52 -9.28 -2.13
C VAL A 86 15.83 -8.38 -3.15
N PHE A 87 14.49 -8.37 -3.19
CA PHE A 87 13.75 -7.46 -4.07
C PHE A 87 14.00 -5.99 -3.73
N ASN A 88 13.96 -5.64 -2.45
CA ASN A 88 14.14 -4.26 -2.02
C ASN A 88 15.60 -3.79 -2.13
N SER A 89 16.59 -4.68 -2.17
CA SER A 89 18.02 -4.32 -2.27
C SER A 89 18.40 -3.64 -3.58
N VAL A 90 17.58 -3.75 -4.63
CA VAL A 90 17.78 -3.02 -5.90
C VAL A 90 17.36 -1.55 -5.82
N ILE A 91 16.65 -1.17 -4.77
CA ILE A 91 16.20 0.20 -4.54
C ILE A 91 17.27 0.93 -3.72
N ARG A 92 17.79 2.02 -4.26
CA ARG A 92 18.69 2.88 -3.48
C ARG A 92 17.90 3.57 -2.37
N MET A 93 18.34 3.36 -1.13
CA MET A 93 17.75 3.98 0.06
C MET A 93 18.69 5.06 0.59
N SER A 94 18.12 6.10 1.21
CA SER A 94 18.90 7.05 2.01
C SER A 94 19.50 6.38 3.26
N LYS A 95 20.28 7.12 4.03
CA LYS A 95 20.58 6.70 5.40
C LYS A 95 19.28 6.48 6.18
N PRO A 96 19.26 5.52 7.13
CA PRO A 96 18.05 5.26 7.92
C PRO A 96 17.78 6.39 8.92
N TYR A 97 16.53 6.87 8.92
CA TYR A 97 16.01 7.79 9.93
C TYR A 97 15.17 7.01 10.94
N LYS A 98 15.75 6.71 12.10
CA LYS A 98 15.15 5.84 13.11
C LYS A 98 14.00 6.48 13.89
N SER A 99 13.75 7.76 13.68
CA SER A 99 12.62 8.49 14.26
C SER A 99 12.20 9.67 13.39
N VAL A 100 11.01 10.20 13.66
CA VAL A 100 10.55 11.44 13.04
C VAL A 100 11.45 12.61 13.44
N ASP A 101 11.91 12.66 14.70
CA ASP A 101 12.82 13.73 15.15
C ASP A 101 14.15 13.70 14.40
N ALA A 102 14.64 12.50 14.04
CA ALA A 102 15.90 12.35 13.31
C ALA A 102 15.85 12.99 11.91
N ILE A 103 14.75 12.83 11.18
CA ILE A 103 14.61 13.44 9.84
C ILE A 103 14.44 14.96 9.89
N TYR A 104 13.85 15.51 10.96
CA TYR A 104 13.78 16.96 11.13
C TYR A 104 15.13 17.57 11.58
N ALA A 105 15.91 16.83 12.36
CA ALA A 105 17.21 17.30 12.85
C ALA A 105 18.27 17.36 11.73
N ASP A 106 18.22 16.41 10.78
CA ASP A 106 19.17 16.29 9.68
C ASP A 106 18.47 15.83 8.40
N PRO A 107 17.64 16.71 7.79
CA PRO A 107 16.89 16.36 6.61
C PRO A 107 17.80 16.08 5.41
N PRO A 108 17.46 15.09 4.57
CA PRO A 108 18.20 14.84 3.34
C PRO A 108 18.00 16.00 2.36
N VAL A 109 18.98 16.23 1.48
CA VAL A 109 18.95 17.34 0.50
C VAL A 109 18.83 16.79 -0.91
N TYR A 110 17.77 17.18 -1.61
CA TYR A 110 17.48 16.81 -2.99
C TYR A 110 16.92 18.02 -3.77
N ASP A 111 16.98 17.96 -5.09
CA ASP A 111 16.37 18.96 -5.96
C ASP A 111 14.83 18.88 -5.91
N VAL A 112 14.29 17.65 -5.84
CA VAL A 112 12.86 17.36 -5.83
C VAL A 112 12.53 16.31 -4.78
N TYR A 113 11.47 16.56 -4.03
CA TYR A 113 10.93 15.62 -3.05
C TYR A 113 9.56 15.14 -3.50
N ILE A 114 9.35 13.83 -3.46
CA ILE A 114 8.12 13.20 -3.93
C ILE A 114 7.47 12.39 -2.80
N THR A 115 6.22 12.73 -2.45
CA THR A 115 5.39 11.80 -1.69
C THR A 115 4.78 10.80 -2.65
N GLY A 116 5.14 9.53 -2.50
CA GLY A 116 4.68 8.44 -3.36
C GLY A 116 3.24 8.01 -3.07
N SER A 117 2.84 6.97 -3.76
CA SER A 117 1.53 6.34 -3.64
C SER A 117 1.38 5.57 -2.31
N ASP A 118 0.20 4.92 -2.13
CA ASP A 118 -0.30 4.27 -0.94
C ASP A 118 -0.97 5.23 0.05
N GLN A 119 -1.53 4.70 1.13
CA GLN A 119 -2.34 5.44 2.10
C GLN A 119 -1.50 6.28 3.09
N LEU A 120 -0.44 6.91 2.62
CA LEU A 120 0.45 7.71 3.46
C LEU A 120 -0.27 8.92 4.08
N TRP A 121 -1.26 9.46 3.38
CA TRP A 121 -2.09 10.58 3.83
C TRP A 121 -3.41 10.16 4.49
N ASN A 122 -3.56 8.89 4.83
CA ASN A 122 -4.76 8.42 5.53
C ASN A 122 -4.64 8.67 7.04
N PRO A 123 -5.36 9.65 7.62
CA PRO A 123 -5.21 10.01 9.03
C PRO A 123 -5.71 8.93 9.99
N THR A 124 -6.45 7.93 9.48
CA THR A 124 -6.90 6.78 10.29
C THR A 124 -5.83 5.71 10.46
N GLN A 125 -4.79 5.75 9.64
CA GLN A 125 -3.72 4.77 9.71
C GLN A 125 -2.71 5.13 10.80
N ARG A 126 -2.18 4.11 11.48
CA ARG A 126 -1.18 4.30 12.55
C ARG A 126 0.15 4.85 12.03
N PHE A 127 0.41 4.69 10.74
CA PHE A 127 1.63 5.13 10.07
C PHE A 127 1.46 6.46 9.31
N CYS A 128 0.32 7.14 9.42
CA CYS A 128 0.18 8.50 8.90
C CYS A 128 1.01 9.43 9.78
N LEU A 129 2.16 9.83 9.25
CA LEU A 129 3.12 10.69 9.95
C LEU A 129 3.26 12.00 9.18
N GLU A 130 3.52 13.07 9.91
CA GLU A 130 3.71 14.41 9.35
C GLU A 130 4.81 14.47 8.26
N PRO A 131 5.97 13.78 8.38
CA PRO A 131 6.98 13.76 7.33
C PRO A 131 6.50 13.25 5.97
N PHE A 132 5.45 12.44 5.91
CA PHE A 132 4.87 12.01 4.64
C PHE A 132 4.14 13.13 3.88
N PHE A 133 3.98 14.28 4.52
CA PHE A 133 3.56 15.54 3.89
C PHE A 133 4.75 16.44 3.56
N LEU A 134 5.98 15.92 3.57
CA LEU A 134 7.22 16.64 3.28
C LEU A 134 7.40 17.90 4.13
N THR A 135 6.97 17.87 5.39
CA THR A 135 7.00 19.01 6.31
C THR A 135 8.39 19.29 6.86
N PHE A 136 9.32 18.34 6.76
CA PHE A 136 10.73 18.51 7.07
C PHE A 136 11.52 19.21 5.94
N VAL A 137 10.93 19.29 4.75
CA VAL A 137 11.59 19.86 3.55
C VAL A 137 11.47 21.38 3.56
N PRO A 138 12.53 22.14 3.25
CA PRO A 138 12.48 23.60 3.16
C PRO A 138 11.44 24.09 2.15
N ASN A 139 10.86 25.27 2.40
CA ASN A 139 9.77 25.81 1.57
C ASN A 139 10.20 26.17 0.14
N ASN A 140 11.48 26.44 -0.08
CA ASN A 140 12.05 26.76 -1.39
C ASN A 140 12.40 25.52 -2.24
N ALA A 141 12.31 24.33 -1.69
CA ALA A 141 12.53 23.09 -2.43
C ALA A 141 11.27 22.66 -3.20
N VAL A 142 11.47 21.94 -4.29
CA VAL A 142 10.36 21.42 -5.11
C VAL A 142 9.74 20.21 -4.41
N LYS A 143 8.44 20.32 -4.11
CA LYS A 143 7.63 19.27 -3.45
C LYS A 143 6.49 18.85 -4.35
N ILE A 144 6.41 17.58 -4.65
CA ILE A 144 5.30 17.02 -5.42
C ILE A 144 4.72 15.77 -4.76
N SER A 145 3.52 15.39 -5.16
CA SER A 145 3.00 14.07 -4.84
C SER A 145 2.59 13.32 -6.09
N TYR A 146 2.84 12.01 -6.07
CA TYR A 146 2.40 11.14 -7.15
C TYR A 146 1.46 10.04 -6.63
N ALA A 147 0.20 10.10 -7.06
CA ALA A 147 -0.84 9.13 -6.72
C ALA A 147 -1.01 8.89 -5.22
N SER A 148 -0.74 9.89 -4.36
CA SER A 148 -0.91 9.74 -2.90
C SER A 148 -2.36 9.43 -2.55
N SER A 149 -2.58 8.58 -1.54
CA SER A 149 -3.91 8.09 -1.18
C SER A 149 -4.32 8.58 0.21
N ILE A 150 -5.54 9.16 0.31
CA ILE A 150 -6.16 9.51 1.59
C ILE A 150 -7.01 8.35 2.11
N GLY A 151 -7.65 7.58 1.22
CA GLY A 151 -8.34 6.32 1.53
C GLY A 151 -9.56 6.43 2.44
N ILE A 152 -10.06 7.64 2.69
CA ILE A 152 -11.29 7.94 3.44
C ILE A 152 -12.14 8.98 2.72
N SER A 153 -13.42 9.04 3.07
CA SER A 153 -14.40 9.89 2.39
C SER A 153 -14.47 11.32 2.91
N SER A 154 -13.97 11.59 4.10
CA SER A 154 -14.02 12.93 4.69
C SER A 154 -12.92 13.14 5.72
N LEU A 155 -12.48 14.39 5.85
CA LEU A 155 -11.59 14.88 6.89
C LEU A 155 -12.36 15.62 7.95
N THR A 156 -11.96 15.49 9.21
CA THR A 156 -12.42 16.36 10.30
C THR A 156 -11.91 17.79 10.12
N ASN A 157 -12.48 18.80 10.79
CA ASN A 157 -12.04 20.19 10.68
C ASN A 157 -10.54 20.35 11.09
N ILE A 158 -10.10 19.62 12.10
CA ILE A 158 -8.68 19.64 12.51
C ILE A 158 -7.80 19.08 11.38
N GLU A 159 -8.17 17.94 10.82
CA GLU A 159 -7.44 17.32 9.70
C GLU A 159 -7.42 18.24 8.48
N LYS A 160 -8.52 18.92 8.16
CA LYS A 160 -8.58 19.90 7.07
C LYS A 160 -7.57 21.04 7.27
N ASN A 161 -7.49 21.59 8.48
CA ASN A 161 -6.55 22.66 8.78
C ASN A 161 -5.09 22.20 8.63
N ASP A 162 -4.75 21.04 9.17
CA ASP A 162 -3.40 20.50 9.08
C ASP A 162 -3.03 20.15 7.63
N PHE A 163 -3.91 19.48 6.89
CA PHE A 163 -3.69 19.14 5.48
C PHE A 163 -3.52 20.43 4.63
N LYS A 164 -4.36 21.43 4.85
CA LYS A 164 -4.22 22.72 4.18
C LYS A 164 -2.86 23.34 4.44
N LYS A 165 -2.41 23.35 5.69
CA LYS A 165 -1.10 23.87 6.08
C LYS A 165 0.04 23.10 5.40
N TRP A 166 0.01 21.77 5.44
CA TRP A 166 1.10 20.93 4.94
C TRP A 166 1.18 20.87 3.42
N LEU A 167 0.02 20.85 2.74
CA LEU A 167 -0.03 20.73 1.29
C LEU A 167 0.05 22.08 0.57
N SER A 168 -0.08 23.21 1.27
CA SER A 168 0.00 24.54 0.64
C SER A 168 1.36 24.80 -0.03
N SER A 169 2.44 24.20 0.47
CA SER A 169 3.81 24.37 -0.07
C SER A 169 4.14 23.45 -1.24
N TYR A 170 3.24 22.53 -1.63
CA TYR A 170 3.49 21.65 -2.76
C TYR A 170 3.43 22.40 -4.10
N ASN A 171 4.34 22.07 -5.01
CA ASN A 171 4.36 22.61 -6.37
C ASN A 171 3.32 21.91 -7.26
N ALA A 172 3.15 20.60 -7.10
CA ALA A 172 2.14 19.82 -7.79
C ALA A 172 1.60 18.70 -6.88
N ILE A 173 0.30 18.48 -6.95
CA ILE A 173 -0.38 17.44 -6.14
C ILE A 173 -1.15 16.53 -7.05
N SER A 174 -0.83 15.24 -7.01
CA SER A 174 -1.69 14.22 -7.57
C SER A 174 -2.04 13.15 -6.56
N VAL A 175 -3.27 12.64 -6.70
CA VAL A 175 -3.86 11.62 -5.83
C VAL A 175 -4.43 10.49 -6.64
N ARG A 176 -4.59 9.33 -6.00
CA ARG A 176 -5.09 8.14 -6.68
C ARG A 176 -6.61 8.08 -6.78
N GLU A 177 -7.31 8.64 -5.82
CA GLU A 177 -8.76 8.54 -5.77
C GLU A 177 -9.46 9.85 -6.19
N LYS A 178 -10.49 9.77 -7.03
CA LYS A 178 -11.33 10.91 -7.44
C LYS A 178 -11.93 11.66 -6.25
N GLN A 179 -12.28 10.93 -5.18
CA GLN A 179 -12.81 11.53 -3.96
C GLN A 179 -11.75 12.36 -3.22
N ALA A 180 -10.50 11.90 -3.16
CA ALA A 180 -9.39 12.66 -2.58
C ALA A 180 -9.10 13.92 -3.41
N GLN A 181 -9.16 13.82 -4.75
CA GLN A 181 -9.02 14.96 -5.65
C GLN A 181 -10.08 16.03 -5.35
N LYS A 182 -11.36 15.65 -5.30
CA LYS A 182 -12.45 16.57 -4.98
C LYS A 182 -12.23 17.26 -3.63
N MET A 183 -11.95 16.47 -2.60
CA MET A 183 -11.74 16.96 -1.24
C MET A 183 -10.56 17.94 -1.13
N LEU A 184 -9.44 17.65 -1.81
CA LEU A 184 -8.27 18.53 -1.78
C LEU A 184 -8.44 19.77 -2.66
N ASN A 185 -9.15 19.70 -3.80
CA ASN A 185 -9.49 20.90 -4.59
C ASN A 185 -10.36 21.89 -3.79
N GLU A 186 -11.32 21.36 -3.02
CA GLU A 186 -12.15 22.19 -2.11
C GLU A 186 -11.31 22.80 -0.97
N LEU A 187 -10.33 22.04 -0.46
CA LEU A 187 -9.49 22.47 0.66
C LEU A 187 -8.40 23.45 0.26
N LEU A 188 -7.77 23.26 -0.90
CA LEU A 188 -6.60 23.97 -1.38
C LEU A 188 -6.98 24.94 -2.51
N MET A 189 -7.90 25.87 -2.22
CA MET A 189 -8.36 26.85 -3.22
C MET A 189 -7.17 27.52 -3.93
N GLY A 190 -7.19 27.50 -5.28
CA GLY A 190 -6.10 28.03 -6.13
C GLY A 190 -5.00 27.03 -6.49
N LYS A 191 -5.07 25.77 -6.03
CA LYS A 191 -4.20 24.69 -6.50
C LYS A 191 -5.02 23.66 -7.26
N ASN A 192 -4.48 23.21 -8.39
CA ASN A 192 -5.04 22.09 -9.14
C ASN A 192 -4.51 20.77 -8.56
N VAL A 193 -5.41 19.91 -8.11
CA VAL A 193 -5.10 18.55 -7.69
C VAL A 193 -5.51 17.59 -8.80
N PHE A 194 -4.58 16.77 -9.26
CA PHE A 194 -4.81 15.84 -10.36
C PHE A 194 -5.14 14.45 -9.82
N GLN A 195 -6.03 13.72 -10.50
CA GLN A 195 -6.18 12.30 -10.29
C GLN A 195 -5.28 11.58 -11.30
N VAL A 196 -4.49 10.62 -10.82
CA VAL A 196 -3.60 9.80 -11.65
C VAL A 196 -3.70 8.34 -11.21
N SER A 197 -3.30 7.43 -12.10
CA SER A 197 -3.24 6.00 -11.81
C SER A 197 -2.14 5.65 -10.80
N ASP A 198 -2.24 4.46 -10.22
CA ASP A 198 -1.19 3.93 -9.34
C ASP A 198 0.15 3.85 -10.10
N PRO A 199 1.31 4.10 -9.44
CA PRO A 199 2.62 4.06 -10.10
C PRO A 199 2.93 2.76 -10.83
N THR A 200 2.32 1.66 -10.46
CA THR A 200 2.51 0.36 -11.14
C THR A 200 2.12 0.39 -12.61
N PHE A 201 1.25 1.31 -13.03
CA PHE A 201 0.89 1.55 -14.44
C PHE A 201 1.90 2.41 -15.22
N LEU A 202 2.93 2.95 -14.57
CA LEU A 202 4.02 3.67 -15.25
C LEU A 202 4.98 2.73 -15.97
N LEU A 203 4.99 1.46 -15.59
CA LEU A 203 5.78 0.42 -16.20
C LEU A 203 4.83 -0.52 -16.97
N ASP A 204 5.22 -0.89 -18.15
CA ASP A 204 4.39 -1.69 -19.04
C ASP A 204 4.30 -3.16 -18.61
N ARG A 205 3.44 -3.91 -19.30
CA ARG A 205 3.21 -5.32 -19.07
C ARG A 205 4.48 -6.15 -19.23
N ASP A 206 5.27 -5.86 -20.25
CA ASP A 206 6.46 -6.65 -20.57
C ASP A 206 7.55 -6.44 -19.52
N PHE A 207 7.70 -5.22 -19.01
CA PHE A 207 8.56 -4.97 -17.87
C PHE A 207 8.20 -5.85 -16.67
N TRP A 208 6.92 -5.88 -16.29
CA TRP A 208 6.46 -6.68 -15.15
C TRP A 208 6.58 -8.18 -15.39
N LYS A 209 6.32 -8.64 -16.61
CA LYS A 209 6.52 -10.07 -16.99
C LYS A 209 7.98 -10.48 -16.91
N ASN A 210 8.91 -9.63 -17.37
CA ASN A 210 10.35 -9.91 -17.32
C ASN A 210 10.87 -9.90 -15.86
N LEU A 211 10.25 -9.13 -14.97
CA LEU A 211 10.58 -9.12 -13.55
C LEU A 211 10.04 -10.33 -12.80
N ALA A 212 8.94 -10.92 -13.25
CA ALA A 212 8.26 -12.02 -12.61
C ALA A 212 9.09 -13.31 -12.64
N ILE A 213 8.95 -14.13 -11.60
CA ILE A 213 9.50 -15.50 -11.56
C ILE A 213 8.36 -16.46 -11.88
N VAL A 214 8.50 -17.19 -12.99
CA VAL A 214 7.51 -18.19 -13.40
C VAL A 214 7.45 -19.30 -12.35
N PRO A 215 6.26 -19.65 -11.83
CA PRO A 215 6.14 -20.74 -10.87
C PRO A 215 6.48 -22.10 -11.50
N ASP A 216 7.04 -22.99 -10.72
CA ASP A 216 7.37 -24.36 -11.18
C ASP A 216 6.11 -25.18 -11.49
N ASN A 217 4.97 -24.80 -10.92
CA ASN A 217 3.70 -25.46 -11.16
C ASN A 217 3.20 -25.16 -12.58
N ARG A 218 3.14 -26.21 -13.42
CA ARG A 218 2.65 -26.13 -14.80
C ARG A 218 1.18 -26.53 -14.98
N GLU A 219 0.54 -26.99 -13.90
CA GLU A 219 -0.87 -27.34 -13.94
C GLU A 219 -1.75 -26.10 -13.86
N PRO A 220 -2.89 -26.05 -14.56
CA PRO A 220 -3.84 -24.97 -14.46
C PRO A 220 -4.31 -24.72 -13.03
N TYR A 221 -4.34 -23.45 -12.58
CA TYR A 221 -4.72 -23.13 -11.22
C TYR A 221 -5.53 -21.84 -11.13
N ILE A 222 -6.28 -21.73 -10.04
CA ILE A 222 -6.91 -20.50 -9.59
C ILE A 222 -6.05 -19.92 -8.47
N LEU A 223 -5.68 -18.66 -8.59
CA LEU A 223 -4.97 -17.93 -7.56
C LEU A 223 -5.94 -17.19 -6.66
N PHE A 224 -5.89 -17.43 -5.36
CA PHE A 224 -6.64 -16.71 -4.35
C PHE A 224 -5.69 -15.87 -3.49
N PHE A 225 -5.87 -14.55 -3.52
CA PHE A 225 -5.06 -13.59 -2.76
C PHE A 225 -5.94 -12.70 -1.89
N PRO A 226 -6.31 -13.16 -0.67
CA PRO A 226 -7.16 -12.40 0.26
C PRO A 226 -6.34 -11.46 1.15
N LEU A 227 -6.86 -10.26 1.40
CA LEU A 227 -6.36 -9.34 2.43
C LEU A 227 -7.26 -9.30 3.67
N MET A 228 -8.58 -9.44 3.48
CA MET A 228 -9.57 -9.28 4.55
C MET A 228 -9.89 -10.59 5.25
N HIS A 229 -9.45 -11.74 4.72
CA HIS A 229 -9.73 -13.09 5.23
C HIS A 229 -11.24 -13.34 5.44
N ASP A 230 -12.04 -12.92 4.45
CA ASP A 230 -13.48 -13.14 4.44
C ASP A 230 -13.77 -14.63 4.17
N VAL A 231 -14.51 -15.26 5.09
CA VAL A 231 -14.82 -16.70 5.01
C VAL A 231 -15.69 -17.02 3.81
N TYR A 232 -16.67 -16.18 3.49
CA TYR A 232 -17.54 -16.38 2.34
C TYR A 232 -16.80 -16.29 1.01
N PHE A 233 -15.79 -15.40 0.96
CA PHE A 233 -14.94 -15.29 -0.22
C PHE A 233 -14.02 -16.50 -0.40
N LEU A 234 -13.51 -17.08 0.70
CA LEU A 234 -12.77 -18.33 0.65
C LEU A 234 -13.65 -19.51 0.20
N GLU A 235 -14.85 -19.65 0.79
CA GLU A 235 -15.82 -20.68 0.39
C GLU A 235 -16.18 -20.57 -1.09
N PHE A 236 -16.36 -19.35 -1.59
CA PHE A 236 -16.55 -19.09 -3.01
C PHE A 236 -15.36 -19.58 -3.84
N ALA A 237 -14.13 -19.25 -3.44
CA ALA A 237 -12.92 -19.66 -4.15
C ALA A 237 -12.75 -21.18 -4.20
N ILE A 238 -13.00 -21.87 -3.08
CA ILE A 238 -12.97 -23.34 -2.98
C ILE A 238 -14.01 -23.97 -3.93
N ARG A 239 -15.23 -23.44 -3.94
CA ARG A 239 -16.29 -23.93 -4.81
C ARG A 239 -15.94 -23.75 -6.30
N VAL A 240 -15.44 -22.58 -6.70
CA VAL A 240 -15.04 -22.31 -8.08
C VAL A 240 -13.90 -23.24 -8.51
N ALA A 241 -12.94 -23.50 -7.63
CA ALA A 241 -11.86 -24.44 -7.90
C ALA A 241 -12.35 -25.87 -8.08
N HIS A 242 -13.25 -26.33 -7.21
CA HIS A 242 -13.87 -27.64 -7.28
C HIS A 242 -14.67 -27.82 -8.58
N GLU A 243 -15.56 -26.88 -8.90
CA GLU A 243 -16.41 -26.93 -10.09
C GLU A 243 -15.63 -26.85 -11.42
N SER A 244 -14.49 -26.16 -11.42
CA SER A 244 -13.61 -26.07 -12.58
C SER A 244 -12.59 -27.19 -12.69
N GLY A 245 -12.46 -28.05 -11.68
CA GLY A 245 -11.43 -29.11 -11.61
C GLY A 245 -10.00 -28.59 -11.52
N LYS A 246 -9.80 -27.33 -11.07
CA LYS A 246 -8.49 -26.71 -10.99
C LYS A 246 -7.98 -26.65 -9.56
N LYS A 247 -6.64 -26.63 -9.43
CA LYS A 247 -6.02 -26.39 -8.12
C LYS A 247 -6.31 -24.98 -7.62
N LEU A 248 -6.57 -24.84 -6.31
CA LEU A 248 -6.65 -23.55 -5.64
C LEU A 248 -5.31 -23.28 -4.96
N LEU A 249 -4.58 -22.26 -5.43
CA LEU A 249 -3.38 -21.74 -4.78
C LEU A 249 -3.75 -20.51 -3.96
N VAL A 250 -3.47 -20.56 -2.67
CA VAL A 250 -3.77 -19.45 -1.75
C VAL A 250 -2.47 -18.79 -1.34
N VAL A 251 -2.30 -17.52 -1.67
CA VAL A 251 -1.17 -16.73 -1.16
C VAL A 251 -1.60 -16.04 0.11
N ASP A 252 -1.27 -16.61 1.25
CA ASP A 252 -1.56 -16.02 2.56
C ASP A 252 -0.36 -16.20 3.49
N GLN A 253 0.19 -15.09 3.93
CA GLN A 253 1.34 -15.07 4.81
C GLN A 253 0.95 -15.00 6.30
N LYS A 254 -0.33 -14.89 6.63
CA LYS A 254 -0.76 -14.49 7.98
C LYS A 254 -1.68 -15.46 8.73
N LYS A 255 -2.42 -16.33 8.07
CA LYS A 255 -3.42 -17.18 8.70
C LYS A 255 -3.55 -18.54 8.00
N HIS A 256 -3.64 -19.59 8.80
CA HIS A 256 -4.21 -20.84 8.32
C HIS A 256 -5.72 -20.66 8.19
N MET A 257 -6.19 -20.71 6.97
CA MET A 257 -7.59 -20.94 6.66
C MET A 257 -7.72 -22.47 6.41
N GLU A 258 -8.68 -23.12 6.99
CA GLU A 258 -8.93 -24.54 6.76
C GLU A 258 -9.64 -24.72 5.41
N GLY A 259 -9.20 -25.69 4.59
CA GLY A 259 -9.83 -25.98 3.31
C GLY A 259 -8.97 -26.82 2.37
N SER A 260 -9.57 -27.26 1.28
CA SER A 260 -8.88 -28.03 0.23
C SER A 260 -8.19 -27.07 -0.74
N TYR A 261 -6.96 -26.64 -0.40
CA TYR A 261 -6.14 -25.75 -1.22
C TYR A 261 -4.64 -25.93 -0.93
N VAL A 262 -3.81 -25.41 -1.82
CA VAL A 262 -2.36 -25.33 -1.64
C VAL A 262 -1.98 -23.95 -1.12
N LEU A 263 -1.42 -23.88 0.06
CA LEU A 263 -1.00 -22.63 0.68
C LEU A 263 0.42 -22.25 0.26
N ILE A 264 0.55 -21.09 -0.38
CA ILE A 264 1.83 -20.49 -0.77
C ILE A 264 2.23 -19.47 0.31
N LYS A 265 3.24 -19.80 1.09
CA LYS A 265 3.68 -19.02 2.25
C LYS A 265 4.90 -18.15 1.98
N ASP A 266 5.70 -18.53 1.00
CA ASP A 266 7.05 -18.02 0.75
C ASP A 266 7.16 -17.16 -0.50
N ALA A 267 6.04 -16.76 -1.11
CA ALA A 267 6.07 -15.90 -2.29
C ALA A 267 6.61 -14.49 -1.93
N GLY A 268 7.74 -14.15 -2.54
CA GLY A 268 8.25 -12.79 -2.59
C GLY A 268 7.55 -11.97 -3.69
N PRO A 269 7.96 -10.71 -3.91
CA PRO A 269 7.33 -9.84 -4.91
C PRO A 269 7.38 -10.40 -6.34
N ARG A 270 8.49 -11.00 -6.74
CA ARG A 270 8.69 -11.54 -8.09
C ARG A 270 7.91 -12.83 -8.33
N GLU A 271 7.89 -13.72 -7.34
CA GLU A 271 7.11 -14.96 -7.37
C GLU A 271 5.61 -14.65 -7.39
N TRP A 272 5.18 -13.64 -6.61
CA TRP A 272 3.79 -13.21 -6.60
C TRP A 272 3.33 -12.67 -7.97
N LEU A 273 4.18 -11.90 -8.66
CA LEU A 273 3.93 -11.47 -10.04
C LEU A 273 3.77 -12.66 -10.99
N GLY A 274 4.67 -13.66 -10.87
CA GLY A 274 4.61 -14.88 -11.67
C GLY A 274 3.35 -15.70 -11.42
N LEU A 275 2.91 -15.79 -10.17
CA LEU A 275 1.66 -16.47 -9.81
C LEU A 275 0.43 -15.77 -10.43
N ILE A 276 0.39 -14.43 -10.47
CA ILE A 276 -0.71 -13.69 -11.12
C ILE A 276 -0.66 -13.88 -12.64
N ALA A 277 0.53 -13.76 -13.24
CA ALA A 277 0.69 -13.82 -14.69
C ALA A 277 0.30 -15.17 -15.31
N ASN A 278 0.41 -16.26 -14.54
CA ASN A 278 0.18 -17.63 -15.00
C ASN A 278 -1.10 -18.27 -14.43
N ALA A 279 -1.90 -17.54 -13.66
CA ALA A 279 -3.16 -18.05 -13.14
C ALA A 279 -4.26 -18.04 -14.23
N ASP A 280 -5.07 -19.08 -14.31
CA ASP A 280 -6.26 -19.11 -15.18
C ASP A 280 -7.37 -18.19 -14.68
N LEU A 281 -7.42 -17.98 -13.36
CA LEU A 281 -8.33 -17.05 -12.70
C LEU A 281 -7.66 -16.50 -11.45
N VAL A 282 -7.73 -15.18 -11.28
CA VAL A 282 -7.30 -14.52 -10.05
C VAL A 282 -8.51 -14.08 -9.26
N LEU A 283 -8.60 -14.50 -8.00
CA LEU A 283 -9.61 -14.09 -7.04
C LEU A 283 -8.95 -13.25 -5.94
N THR A 284 -9.34 -12.00 -5.77
CA THR A 284 -8.69 -11.12 -4.81
C THR A 284 -9.61 -10.04 -4.27
N ASP A 285 -9.40 -9.60 -3.05
CA ASP A 285 -9.97 -8.39 -2.44
C ASP A 285 -8.91 -7.29 -2.22
N SER A 286 -7.72 -7.51 -2.80
CA SER A 286 -6.59 -6.60 -2.72
C SER A 286 -6.62 -5.59 -3.85
N PHE A 287 -6.41 -4.30 -3.53
CA PHE A 287 -6.21 -3.26 -4.54
C PHE A 287 -5.06 -3.61 -5.50
N HIS A 288 -3.88 -3.94 -4.98
CA HIS A 288 -2.74 -4.31 -5.84
C HIS A 288 -2.93 -5.68 -6.51
N GLY A 289 -3.67 -6.61 -5.88
CA GLY A 289 -4.09 -7.83 -6.54
C GLY A 289 -4.88 -7.54 -7.81
N THR A 290 -5.85 -6.63 -7.72
CA THR A 290 -6.64 -6.16 -8.88
C THR A 290 -5.77 -5.44 -9.92
N VAL A 291 -4.89 -4.51 -9.49
CA VAL A 291 -3.97 -3.79 -10.38
C VAL A 291 -3.10 -4.74 -11.19
N PHE A 292 -2.44 -5.68 -10.54
CA PHE A 292 -1.56 -6.62 -11.24
C PHE A 292 -2.32 -7.67 -12.05
N SER A 293 -3.57 -7.98 -11.68
CA SER A 293 -4.45 -8.76 -12.55
C SER A 293 -4.76 -8.02 -13.86
N ILE A 294 -5.02 -6.72 -13.82
CA ILE A 294 -5.20 -5.90 -15.03
C ILE A 294 -3.92 -5.85 -15.86
N LEU A 295 -2.76 -5.66 -15.23
CA LEU A 295 -1.48 -5.52 -15.92
C LEU A 295 -0.95 -6.83 -16.50
N LEU A 296 -1.08 -7.95 -15.79
CA LEU A 296 -0.39 -9.19 -16.10
C LEU A 296 -1.28 -10.32 -16.59
N SER A 297 -2.53 -10.38 -16.09
CA SER A 297 -3.40 -11.49 -16.40
C SER A 297 -3.75 -11.51 -17.88
N SER A 298 -3.45 -12.63 -18.54
CA SER A 298 -3.94 -12.95 -19.87
C SER A 298 -5.33 -13.62 -19.83
N HIS A 299 -5.84 -13.89 -18.63
CA HIS A 299 -7.09 -14.58 -18.35
C HIS A 299 -8.02 -13.71 -17.49
N ASN A 300 -9.03 -14.31 -16.91
CA ASN A 300 -10.02 -13.60 -16.11
C ASN A 300 -9.54 -13.33 -14.68
N PHE A 301 -10.05 -12.27 -14.07
CA PHE A 301 -9.94 -12.04 -12.65
C PHE A 301 -11.27 -11.60 -12.04
N TYR A 302 -11.44 -11.84 -10.76
CA TYR A 302 -12.57 -11.39 -9.97
C TYR A 302 -12.08 -10.61 -8.76
N SER A 303 -12.46 -9.35 -8.69
CA SER A 303 -12.11 -8.46 -7.59
C SER A 303 -13.28 -8.32 -6.64
N TYR A 304 -13.15 -8.85 -5.42
CA TYR A 304 -14.19 -8.86 -4.41
C TYR A 304 -14.12 -7.63 -3.52
N ILE A 305 -15.25 -7.00 -3.29
CA ILE A 305 -15.41 -5.92 -2.33
C ILE A 305 -16.39 -6.37 -1.25
N ALA A 306 -15.84 -6.76 -0.09
CA ALA A 306 -16.69 -7.15 1.04
C ALA A 306 -17.62 -5.99 1.45
N PRO A 307 -18.90 -6.27 1.79
CA PRO A 307 -19.85 -5.23 2.19
C PRO A 307 -19.38 -4.36 3.37
N THR A 308 -18.56 -4.93 4.23
CA THR A 308 -17.95 -4.24 5.39
C THR A 308 -16.69 -3.46 5.05
N ASN A 309 -16.20 -3.57 3.80
CA ASN A 309 -14.93 -2.96 3.38
C ASN A 309 -15.10 -1.48 3.02
N LYS A 310 -14.84 -0.60 3.97
CA LYS A 310 -14.83 0.86 3.77
C LYS A 310 -13.77 1.36 2.77
N ARG A 311 -12.88 0.49 2.28
CA ARG A 311 -11.79 0.79 1.34
C ARG A 311 -12.12 0.34 -0.10
N GLY A 312 -13.30 -0.23 -0.34
CA GLY A 312 -13.74 -0.72 -1.65
C GLY A 312 -13.77 0.35 -2.73
N ALA A 313 -14.00 1.61 -2.36
CA ALA A 313 -14.00 2.75 -3.29
C ALA A 313 -12.72 2.86 -4.14
N ARG A 314 -11.57 2.37 -3.66
CA ARG A 314 -10.31 2.36 -4.42
C ARG A 314 -10.32 1.35 -5.57
N ILE A 315 -10.87 0.17 -5.33
CA ILE A 315 -11.02 -0.87 -6.36
C ILE A 315 -12.05 -0.41 -7.38
N THR A 316 -13.17 0.13 -6.93
CA THR A 316 -14.19 0.71 -7.82
C THR A 316 -13.60 1.83 -8.68
N CYS A 317 -12.86 2.76 -8.09
CA CYS A 317 -12.21 3.84 -8.82
C CYS A 317 -11.23 3.31 -9.88
N LEU A 318 -10.44 2.31 -9.54
CA LEU A 318 -9.51 1.66 -10.45
C LEU A 318 -10.23 1.06 -11.66
N LEU A 319 -11.29 0.28 -11.44
CA LEU A 319 -12.05 -0.39 -12.50
C LEU A 319 -12.75 0.58 -13.45
N TYR A 320 -13.09 1.80 -12.99
CA TYR A 320 -13.70 2.84 -13.82
C TYR A 320 -12.69 3.76 -14.51
N THR A 321 -11.43 3.78 -14.09
CA THR A 321 -10.41 4.73 -14.60
C THR A 321 -9.28 4.05 -15.37
N SER A 322 -9.14 2.73 -15.24
CA SER A 322 -8.16 1.97 -16.04
C SER A 322 -8.76 1.64 -17.39
N PRO A 323 -8.02 1.83 -18.49
CA PRO A 323 -8.46 1.33 -19.79
C PRO A 323 -8.67 -0.19 -19.67
N SER A 324 -9.84 -0.64 -20.07
CA SER A 324 -10.12 -2.07 -20.21
C SER A 324 -9.17 -2.63 -21.30
N PRO A 325 -8.72 -3.88 -21.19
CA PRO A 325 -8.04 -4.53 -22.32
C PRO A 325 -8.83 -4.47 -23.63
N ARG A 326 -10.18 -4.36 -23.55
CA ARG A 326 -11.05 -4.17 -24.72
C ARG A 326 -11.00 -2.77 -25.30
N ASP A 327 -10.69 -1.74 -24.48
CA ASP A 327 -10.61 -0.34 -24.95
C ASP A 327 -9.32 -0.06 -25.74
N VAL A 328 -8.31 -0.95 -25.63
CA VAL A 328 -7.03 -0.86 -26.31
C VAL A 328 -7.04 -1.55 -27.68
N GLU A 329 -7.97 -2.50 -27.90
CA GLU A 329 -8.14 -3.20 -29.18
C GLU A 329 -8.98 -2.41 -30.20
N GLU A 330 -9.70 -1.36 -29.78
CA GLU A 330 -10.56 -0.52 -30.62
C GLU A 330 -9.92 0.84 -30.99
N SER A 331 -8.69 1.10 -30.62
CA SER A 331 -7.93 2.31 -30.96
C SER A 331 -6.73 1.97 -31.84
#